data_b71b219e5b442e14e529bb94573eeec9
#
_entry.id   b71b219e5b442e14e529bb94573eeec9
#
_cell.length_a   1.000
_cell.length_b   1.000
_cell.length_c   1.000
_cell.angle_alpha   90.00
_cell.angle_beta   90.00
_cell.angle_gamma   90.00
#
_symmetry.space_group_name_H-M   'P 1'
#
loop_
_entity.id
_entity.type
_entity.pdbx_description
1 polymer ?
#
loop_
_entity_poly.entity_id
_entity_poly.type
_entity_poly.pdbx_seq_one_letter_code
_entity_poly.pdbx_strand_id
1 'polypeptide(L)'
;MLIEKEVRDKLLAHQPYLVPDSIRVDVQNADAIVALHPTAVTANIDWAGGKHQLLGRTVFPVRLLDGTGTQLGRYGAVTLVSAKAPLLETTRILVHGDVVVTSDLQVRIADAHAQPMGAVRSLSDSVGREVVSTLPEATVLTEAMVRSIPDVRRGSLLTGVLVRGDLRFELKGESLSDAKIGQKIKIRLQVGARRVVEGQVVDAKTVLLD
;
A
#
# COMPACT_ATOMS: atom_id res chain seq x y z
N MET A 1 12.16 -25.08 -14.19
CA MET A 1 10.90 -25.14 -14.93
C MET A 1 9.65 -25.26 -14.04
N LEU A 2 9.38 -26.39 -13.33
CA LEU A 2 8.18 -26.48 -12.44
C LEU A 2 8.24 -25.49 -11.27
N ILE A 3 9.38 -25.46 -10.57
CA ILE A 3 9.59 -24.58 -9.40
C ILE A 3 9.58 -23.10 -9.84
N GLU A 4 10.22 -22.76 -10.95
CA GLU A 4 10.24 -21.38 -11.47
C GLU A 4 8.84 -20.85 -11.79
N LYS A 5 8.02 -21.70 -12.44
CA LYS A 5 6.65 -21.34 -12.77
C LYS A 5 5.83 -21.05 -11.49
N GLU A 6 5.91 -21.95 -10.52
CA GLU A 6 5.18 -21.82 -9.25
C GLU A 6 5.63 -20.57 -8.47
N VAL A 7 6.95 -20.27 -8.43
CA VAL A 7 7.47 -19.04 -7.83
C VAL A 7 6.91 -17.80 -8.53
N ARG A 8 6.90 -17.80 -9.87
CA ARG A 8 6.36 -16.68 -10.66
C ARG A 8 4.88 -16.44 -10.39
N ASP A 9 4.08 -17.51 -10.42
CA ASP A 9 2.64 -17.43 -10.22
C ASP A 9 2.31 -16.92 -8.81
N LYS A 10 3.02 -17.40 -7.80
CA LYS A 10 2.90 -16.93 -6.42
C LYS A 10 3.33 -15.47 -6.26
N LEU A 11 4.42 -15.06 -6.90
CA LEU A 11 4.87 -13.66 -6.87
C LEU A 11 3.81 -12.71 -7.44
N LEU A 12 3.23 -13.04 -8.60
CA LEU A 12 2.19 -12.22 -9.22
C LEU A 12 0.93 -12.13 -8.36
N ALA A 13 0.56 -13.24 -7.71
CA ALA A 13 -0.58 -13.25 -6.80
C ALA A 13 -0.39 -12.34 -5.57
N HIS A 14 0.85 -12.26 -5.04
CA HIS A 14 1.14 -11.45 -3.85
C HIS A 14 1.58 -10.02 -4.17
N GLN A 15 2.16 -9.80 -5.33
CA GLN A 15 2.67 -8.51 -5.81
C GLN A 15 2.18 -8.21 -7.23
N PRO A 16 0.89 -7.91 -7.40
CA PRO A 16 0.27 -7.75 -8.72
C PRO A 16 0.79 -6.51 -9.49
N TYR A 17 1.53 -5.64 -8.80
CA TYR A 17 2.17 -4.46 -9.42
C TYR A 17 3.46 -4.77 -10.19
N LEU A 18 4.01 -5.99 -10.06
CA LEU A 18 5.20 -6.37 -10.82
C LEU A 18 4.87 -6.49 -12.31
N VAL A 19 5.81 -6.09 -13.15
CA VAL A 19 5.70 -6.25 -14.60
C VAL A 19 5.92 -7.73 -14.94
N PRO A 20 4.88 -8.47 -15.40
CA PRO A 20 4.92 -9.93 -15.54
C PRO A 20 6.07 -10.44 -16.40
N ASP A 21 6.33 -9.79 -17.54
CA ASP A 21 7.38 -10.18 -18.49
C ASP A 21 8.80 -9.88 -18.00
N SER A 22 8.93 -9.10 -16.93
CA SER A 22 10.20 -8.77 -16.31
C SER A 22 10.64 -9.75 -15.24
N ILE A 23 9.74 -10.61 -14.77
CA ILE A 23 10.02 -11.55 -13.69
C ILE A 23 10.95 -12.64 -14.19
N ARG A 24 12.13 -12.71 -13.59
CA ARG A 24 13.11 -13.77 -13.80
C ARG A 24 13.32 -14.52 -12.49
N VAL A 25 13.22 -15.81 -12.56
CA VAL A 25 13.41 -16.72 -11.43
C VAL A 25 14.52 -17.70 -11.85
N ASP A 26 15.64 -17.64 -11.17
CA ASP A 26 16.73 -18.59 -11.34
C ASP A 26 16.79 -19.48 -10.09
N VAL A 27 16.61 -20.79 -10.28
CA VAL A 27 16.64 -21.78 -9.19
C VAL A 27 17.98 -22.48 -9.21
N GLN A 28 18.90 -22.03 -8.35
CA GLN A 28 20.31 -22.46 -8.36
C GLN A 28 20.53 -23.96 -8.07
N ASN A 29 19.61 -24.62 -7.38
CA ASN A 29 19.67 -26.03 -7.02
C ASN A 29 18.54 -26.87 -7.64
N ALA A 30 17.96 -26.42 -8.75
CA ALA A 30 16.85 -27.11 -9.41
C ALA A 30 17.23 -28.52 -9.84
N ASP A 31 18.39 -28.68 -10.49
CA ASP A 31 18.86 -29.97 -11.02
C ASP A 31 19.07 -31.00 -9.90
N ALA A 32 19.63 -30.57 -8.76
CA ALA A 32 19.82 -31.43 -7.61
C ALA A 32 18.49 -31.90 -7.01
N ILE A 33 17.48 -31.03 -6.96
CA ILE A 33 16.13 -31.37 -6.44
C ILE A 33 15.43 -32.33 -7.40
N VAL A 34 15.50 -32.07 -8.73
CA VAL A 34 14.84 -32.91 -9.74
C VAL A 34 15.50 -34.28 -9.84
N ALA A 35 16.83 -34.35 -9.74
CA ALA A 35 17.56 -35.62 -9.78
C ALA A 35 17.16 -36.59 -8.66
N LEU A 36 16.74 -36.06 -7.49
CA LEU A 36 16.26 -36.87 -6.37
C LEU A 36 14.88 -37.46 -6.63
N HIS A 37 14.05 -36.78 -7.45
CA HIS A 37 12.67 -37.20 -7.74
C HIS A 37 12.30 -36.99 -9.20
N PRO A 38 12.79 -37.88 -10.11
CA PRO A 38 12.53 -37.76 -11.54
C PRO A 38 11.06 -37.96 -11.91
N THR A 39 10.24 -38.52 -11.02
CA THR A 39 8.79 -38.73 -11.20
C THR A 39 7.93 -37.56 -10.69
N ALA A 40 8.55 -36.50 -10.19
CA ALA A 40 7.82 -35.30 -9.74
C ALA A 40 7.14 -34.59 -10.91
N VAL A 41 5.84 -34.35 -10.77
CA VAL A 41 5.01 -33.69 -11.81
C VAL A 41 4.60 -32.29 -11.37
N THR A 42 4.51 -32.05 -10.05
CA THR A 42 4.06 -30.75 -9.50
C THR A 42 4.98 -30.29 -8.37
N ALA A 43 5.25 -29.01 -8.34
CA ALA A 43 5.96 -28.35 -7.24
C ALA A 43 4.98 -27.37 -6.55
N ASN A 44 4.79 -27.51 -5.25
CA ASN A 44 4.01 -26.57 -4.44
C ASN A 44 4.95 -25.82 -3.50
N ILE A 45 4.85 -24.48 -3.52
CA ILE A 45 5.60 -23.64 -2.59
C ILE A 45 4.77 -23.45 -1.33
N ASP A 46 5.32 -23.85 -0.19
CA ASP A 46 4.76 -23.53 1.11
C ASP A 46 5.00 -22.05 1.43
N TRP A 47 4.08 -21.22 0.98
CA TRP A 47 4.08 -19.81 1.27
C TRP A 47 3.51 -19.57 2.68
N ALA A 48 4.31 -19.82 3.72
CA ALA A 48 3.95 -19.37 5.05
C ALA A 48 4.07 -17.84 5.05
N GLY A 49 2.92 -17.15 5.03
CA GLY A 49 2.77 -15.70 4.89
C GLY A 49 3.54 -14.81 5.86
N GLY A 50 4.86 -14.95 5.85
CA GLY A 50 5.80 -14.11 6.58
C GLY A 50 6.29 -12.98 5.69
N LYS A 51 6.85 -11.94 6.32
CA LYS A 51 7.51 -10.78 5.68
C LYS A 51 8.79 -11.18 4.92
N HIS A 52 8.73 -12.21 4.07
CA HIS A 52 9.87 -12.63 3.29
C HIS A 52 10.08 -11.65 2.13
N GLN A 53 11.29 -11.16 2.02
CA GLN A 53 11.74 -10.44 0.85
C GLN A 53 11.67 -11.41 -0.33
N LEU A 54 10.69 -11.23 -1.21
CA LEU A 54 10.39 -12.15 -2.31
C LEU A 54 11.31 -11.97 -3.50
N LEU A 55 11.97 -10.81 -3.55
CA LEU A 55 12.93 -10.42 -4.58
C LEU A 55 14.35 -10.56 -4.05
N GLY A 56 15.31 -10.76 -4.94
CA GLY A 56 16.69 -11.05 -4.62
C GLY A 56 16.93 -12.52 -4.33
N ARG A 57 17.97 -12.82 -3.54
CA ARG A 57 18.29 -14.19 -3.16
C ARG A 57 17.43 -14.65 -1.98
N THR A 58 16.64 -15.69 -2.20
CA THR A 58 15.75 -16.24 -1.18
C THR A 58 15.69 -17.77 -1.26
N VAL A 59 15.18 -18.40 -0.20
CA VAL A 59 14.97 -19.86 -0.16
C VAL A 59 13.49 -20.13 0.03
N PHE A 60 12.87 -20.75 -0.96
CA PHE A 60 11.48 -21.17 -0.87
C PHE A 60 11.37 -22.62 -0.45
N PRO A 61 10.57 -22.94 0.58
CA PRO A 61 10.23 -24.31 0.89
C PRO A 61 9.30 -24.88 -0.18
N VAL A 62 9.75 -25.91 -0.89
CA VAL A 62 9.03 -26.54 -1.99
C VAL A 62 8.69 -27.98 -1.62
N ARG A 63 7.42 -28.35 -1.82
CA ARG A 63 6.96 -29.75 -1.79
C ARG A 63 6.83 -30.26 -3.20
N LEU A 64 7.46 -31.41 -3.48
CA LEU A 64 7.30 -32.12 -4.74
C LEU A 64 6.21 -33.16 -4.62
N LEU A 65 5.35 -33.24 -5.63
CA LEU A 65 4.23 -34.18 -5.71
C LEU A 65 4.36 -35.00 -6.99
N ASP A 66 3.95 -36.26 -6.93
CA ASP A 66 3.81 -37.13 -8.11
C ASP A 66 2.49 -36.87 -8.85
N GLY A 67 2.23 -37.64 -9.94
CA GLY A 67 1.02 -37.54 -10.73
C GLY A 67 -0.28 -37.91 -10.00
N THR A 68 -0.19 -38.53 -8.81
CA THR A 68 -1.33 -38.90 -7.95
C THR A 68 -1.58 -37.85 -6.86
N GLY A 69 -0.71 -36.84 -6.75
CA GLY A 69 -0.75 -35.83 -5.68
C GLY A 69 -0.06 -36.28 -4.38
N THR A 70 0.64 -37.42 -4.38
CA THR A 70 1.40 -37.92 -3.23
C THR A 70 2.70 -37.10 -3.09
N GLN A 71 3.00 -36.68 -1.85
CA GLN A 71 4.22 -35.94 -1.55
C GLN A 71 5.46 -36.84 -1.64
N LEU A 72 6.36 -36.50 -2.53
CA LEU A 72 7.66 -37.17 -2.72
C LEU A 72 8.74 -36.64 -1.78
N GLY A 73 8.71 -35.35 -1.48
CA GLY A 73 9.68 -34.72 -0.59
C GLY A 73 9.46 -33.24 -0.37
N ARG A 74 10.22 -32.66 0.58
CA ARG A 74 10.23 -31.22 0.89
C ARG A 74 11.66 -30.71 0.84
N TYR A 75 11.90 -29.65 0.09
CA TYR A 75 13.23 -29.12 -0.20
C TYR A 75 13.25 -27.59 -0.07
N GLY A 76 14.43 -27.04 0.22
CA GLY A 76 14.68 -25.59 0.08
C GLY A 76 15.17 -25.28 -1.33
N ALA A 77 14.36 -24.61 -2.13
CA ALA A 77 14.78 -24.10 -3.43
C ALA A 77 15.49 -22.75 -3.24
N VAL A 78 16.80 -22.74 -3.51
CA VAL A 78 17.61 -21.51 -3.49
C VAL A 78 17.36 -20.76 -4.79
N THR A 79 16.72 -19.60 -4.70
CA THR A 79 16.31 -18.83 -5.86
C THR A 79 16.93 -17.44 -5.87
N LEU A 80 17.25 -16.96 -7.06
CA LEU A 80 17.51 -15.56 -7.34
C LEU A 80 16.33 -15.01 -8.14
N VAL A 81 15.56 -14.11 -7.53
CA VAL A 81 14.37 -13.53 -8.15
C VAL A 81 14.61 -12.06 -8.46
N SER A 82 14.45 -11.67 -9.71
CA SER A 82 14.44 -10.27 -10.14
C SER A 82 13.15 -9.94 -10.87
N ALA A 83 12.68 -8.72 -10.71
CA ALA A 83 11.49 -8.20 -11.38
C ALA A 83 11.57 -6.69 -11.47
N LYS A 84 10.83 -6.11 -12.42
CA LYS A 84 10.63 -4.67 -12.51
C LYS A 84 9.25 -4.30 -12.00
N ALA A 85 9.13 -3.10 -11.46
CA ALA A 85 7.87 -2.53 -11.03
C ALA A 85 7.79 -1.04 -11.41
N PRO A 86 6.58 -0.50 -11.63
CA PRO A 86 6.41 0.93 -11.77
C PRO A 86 6.69 1.63 -10.44
N LEU A 87 7.19 2.84 -10.53
CA LEU A 87 7.33 3.79 -9.44
C LEU A 87 6.99 5.18 -9.97
N LEU A 88 6.65 6.08 -9.08
CA LEU A 88 6.44 7.49 -9.39
C LEU A 88 7.68 8.29 -9.02
N GLU A 89 8.07 9.16 -9.92
CA GLU A 89 9.24 10.03 -9.77
C GLU A 89 8.83 11.47 -10.05
N THR A 90 9.34 12.41 -9.27
CA THR A 90 9.04 13.84 -9.44
C THR A 90 9.66 14.38 -10.72
N THR A 91 8.90 15.19 -11.48
CA THR A 91 9.37 15.85 -12.73
C THR A 91 9.97 17.22 -12.48
N ARG A 92 9.78 17.77 -11.28
CA ARG A 92 10.30 19.07 -10.82
C ARG A 92 10.53 19.06 -9.32
N ILE A 93 11.12 20.11 -8.81
CA ILE A 93 11.21 20.34 -7.36
C ILE A 93 9.79 20.59 -6.82
N LEU A 94 9.40 19.86 -5.78
CA LEU A 94 8.18 20.07 -5.01
C LEU A 94 8.56 20.59 -3.63
N VAL A 95 7.95 21.68 -3.18
CA VAL A 95 8.23 22.23 -1.85
C VAL A 95 7.21 21.78 -0.83
N HIS A 96 7.56 21.86 0.44
CA HIS A 96 6.64 21.55 1.55
C HIS A 96 5.32 22.31 1.39
N GLY A 97 4.22 21.59 1.46
CA GLY A 97 2.87 22.16 1.33
C GLY A 97 2.30 22.18 -0.10
N ASP A 98 3.12 21.87 -1.10
CA ASP A 98 2.61 21.72 -2.48
C ASP A 98 1.59 20.57 -2.55
N VAL A 99 0.52 20.78 -3.32
CA VAL A 99 -0.44 19.73 -3.66
C VAL A 99 0.02 19.07 -4.94
N VAL A 100 0.27 17.78 -4.86
CA VAL A 100 0.74 16.96 -5.99
C VAL A 100 -0.33 16.93 -7.09
N VAL A 101 0.04 17.30 -8.30
CA VAL A 101 -0.78 17.17 -9.51
C VAL A 101 -0.15 16.18 -10.49
N THR A 102 -0.93 15.69 -11.45
CA THR A 102 -0.47 14.65 -12.40
C THR A 102 0.79 15.03 -13.16
N SER A 103 0.95 16.31 -13.53
CA SER A 103 2.13 16.81 -14.25
C SER A 103 3.42 16.84 -13.42
N ASP A 104 3.32 16.76 -12.11
CA ASP A 104 4.45 16.73 -11.18
C ASP A 104 5.13 15.36 -11.09
N LEU A 105 4.50 14.35 -11.66
CA LEU A 105 4.92 12.97 -11.54
C LEU A 105 5.05 12.29 -12.91
N GLN A 106 6.05 11.43 -13.03
CA GLN A 106 6.21 10.51 -14.14
C GLN A 106 6.28 9.07 -13.65
N VAL A 107 5.75 8.15 -14.45
CA VAL A 107 5.88 6.72 -14.18
C VAL A 107 7.18 6.22 -14.76
N ARG A 108 8.04 5.62 -13.93
CA ARG A 108 9.26 4.95 -14.37
C ARG A 108 9.21 3.46 -13.98
N ILE A 109 9.64 2.59 -14.88
CA ILE A 109 9.78 1.16 -14.59
C ILE A 109 11.23 0.92 -14.19
N ALA A 110 11.44 0.43 -12.98
CA ALA A 110 12.76 0.17 -12.41
C ALA A 110 12.82 -1.19 -11.71
N ASP A 111 14.01 -1.61 -11.32
CA ASP A 111 14.24 -2.83 -10.55
C ASP A 111 13.44 -2.75 -9.23
N ALA A 112 12.55 -3.70 -9.03
CA ALA A 112 11.66 -3.70 -7.87
C ALA A 112 12.39 -3.96 -6.55
N HIS A 113 13.55 -4.66 -6.59
CA HIS A 113 14.36 -4.90 -5.40
C HIS A 113 15.12 -3.65 -4.93
N ALA A 114 15.49 -2.77 -5.85
CA ALA A 114 16.21 -1.54 -5.56
C ALA A 114 15.29 -0.36 -5.18
N GLN A 115 13.96 -0.53 -5.20
CA GLN A 115 13.03 0.54 -4.85
C GLN A 115 13.00 0.80 -3.34
N PRO A 116 12.85 2.07 -2.93
CA PRO A 116 12.68 2.39 -1.52
C PRO A 116 11.40 1.78 -0.96
N MET A 117 11.42 1.45 0.33
CA MET A 117 10.23 0.96 1.03
C MET A 117 9.12 2.00 0.98
N GLY A 118 7.89 1.55 0.68
CA GLY A 118 6.74 2.45 0.55
C GLY A 118 6.72 3.29 -0.73
N ALA A 119 7.49 2.90 -1.77
CA ALA A 119 7.42 3.57 -3.07
C ALA A 119 5.99 3.56 -3.61
N VAL A 120 5.48 4.73 -3.99
CA VAL A 120 4.15 4.89 -4.58
C VAL A 120 4.21 4.48 -6.05
N ARG A 121 3.20 3.71 -6.48
CA ARG A 121 3.17 3.10 -7.82
C ARG A 121 2.03 3.60 -8.70
N SER A 122 1.01 4.21 -8.12
CA SER A 122 -0.16 4.71 -8.83
C SER A 122 -0.31 6.22 -8.67
N LEU A 123 -0.59 6.92 -9.77
CA LEU A 123 -0.89 8.35 -9.75
C LEU A 123 -2.12 8.66 -8.87
N SER A 124 -3.13 7.78 -8.87
CA SER A 124 -4.33 7.95 -8.04
C SER A 124 -4.04 7.99 -6.55
N ASP A 125 -2.95 7.34 -6.10
CA ASP A 125 -2.57 7.29 -4.69
C ASP A 125 -1.79 8.53 -4.24
N SER A 126 -1.37 9.39 -5.18
CA SER A 126 -0.52 10.55 -4.92
C SER A 126 -1.16 11.87 -5.25
N VAL A 127 -1.91 11.95 -6.34
CA VAL A 127 -2.56 13.19 -6.81
C VAL A 127 -3.56 13.67 -5.76
N GLY A 128 -3.51 14.98 -5.47
CA GLY A 128 -4.35 15.62 -4.44
C GLY A 128 -3.83 15.45 -3.01
N ARG A 129 -2.64 14.84 -2.80
CA ARG A 129 -1.96 14.83 -1.51
C ARG A 129 -1.00 15.99 -1.37
N GLU A 130 -0.71 16.40 -0.16
CA GLU A 130 0.21 17.48 0.18
C GLU A 130 1.61 16.92 0.47
N VAL A 131 2.63 17.57 -0.05
CA VAL A 131 4.05 17.22 0.16
C VAL A 131 4.48 17.58 1.59
N VAL A 132 5.08 16.64 2.30
CA VAL A 132 5.49 16.79 3.71
C VAL A 132 6.83 17.49 3.86
N SER A 133 7.73 17.37 2.87
CA SER A 133 9.05 17.98 2.86
C SER A 133 9.46 18.34 1.43
N THR A 134 10.42 19.23 1.25
CA THR A 134 10.90 19.55 -0.10
C THR A 134 11.52 18.34 -0.76
N LEU A 135 11.06 18.02 -1.96
CA LEU A 135 11.50 16.92 -2.80
C LEU A 135 12.22 17.48 -4.03
N PRO A 136 13.48 17.11 -4.28
CA PRO A 136 14.16 17.39 -5.52
C PRO A 136 13.46 16.77 -6.74
N GLU A 137 13.78 17.25 -7.93
CA GLU A 137 13.45 16.59 -9.19
C GLU A 137 14.06 15.17 -9.22
N ALA A 138 13.44 14.26 -9.97
CA ALA A 138 13.85 12.85 -10.12
C ALA A 138 13.87 12.08 -8.79
N THR A 139 13.09 12.51 -7.79
CA THR A 139 12.94 11.80 -6.52
C THR A 139 11.85 10.74 -6.63
N VAL A 140 12.17 9.50 -6.23
CA VAL A 140 11.16 8.43 -6.13
C VAL A 140 10.21 8.75 -4.98
N LEU A 141 8.93 8.91 -5.32
CA LEU A 141 7.91 9.25 -4.34
C LEU A 141 7.58 8.06 -3.43
N THR A 142 7.57 8.30 -2.13
CA THR A 142 7.15 7.33 -1.12
C THR A 142 5.93 7.83 -0.36
N GLU A 143 5.18 6.90 0.27
CA GLU A 143 4.01 7.25 1.08
C GLU A 143 4.33 8.20 2.23
N ALA A 144 5.56 8.14 2.78
CA ALA A 144 6.00 9.02 3.86
C ALA A 144 6.25 10.47 3.42
N MET A 145 6.42 10.70 2.13
CA MET A 145 6.70 12.04 1.55
C MET A 145 5.45 12.85 1.27
N VAL A 146 4.28 12.20 1.30
CA VAL A 146 2.98 12.83 1.02
C VAL A 146 1.97 12.50 2.09
N ARG A 147 1.04 13.43 2.34
CA ARG A 147 -0.07 13.22 3.28
C ARG A 147 -1.39 13.59 2.65
N SER A 148 -2.45 12.94 3.10
CA SER A 148 -3.80 13.32 2.71
C SER A 148 -4.15 14.69 3.28
N ILE A 149 -4.74 15.55 2.46
CA ILE A 149 -5.30 16.82 2.93
C ILE A 149 -6.61 16.51 3.66
N PRO A 150 -6.77 16.91 4.92
CA PRO A 150 -8.03 16.72 5.62
C PRO A 150 -9.07 17.71 5.13
N ASP A 151 -10.34 17.30 5.05
CA ASP A 151 -11.47 18.17 4.72
C ASP A 151 -11.78 19.13 5.87
N VAL A 152 -11.55 18.67 7.10
CA VAL A 152 -11.66 19.47 8.34
C VAL A 152 -10.30 19.45 9.03
N ARG A 153 -9.74 20.62 9.30
CA ARG A 153 -8.50 20.76 10.09
C ARG A 153 -8.80 20.98 11.56
N ARG A 154 -7.92 20.56 12.44
CA ARG A 154 -7.96 20.90 13.86
C ARG A 154 -8.03 22.41 14.03
N GLY A 155 -8.93 22.89 14.91
CA GLY A 155 -9.20 24.31 15.14
C GLY A 155 -10.22 24.91 14.17
N SER A 156 -10.70 24.18 13.16
CA SER A 156 -11.73 24.66 12.26
C SER A 156 -13.05 24.86 13.00
N LEU A 157 -13.73 25.98 12.72
CA LEU A 157 -15.06 26.25 13.18
C LEU A 157 -16.07 25.43 12.39
N LEU A 158 -16.88 24.64 13.08
CA LEU A 158 -17.86 23.73 12.50
C LEU A 158 -19.25 23.99 13.08
N THR A 159 -20.27 23.62 12.32
CA THR A 159 -21.65 23.54 12.79
C THR A 159 -21.97 22.08 13.10
N GLY A 160 -22.13 21.77 14.37
CA GLY A 160 -22.68 20.49 14.83
C GLY A 160 -24.21 20.50 14.67
N VAL A 161 -24.74 19.53 13.95
CA VAL A 161 -26.17 19.32 13.75
C VAL A 161 -26.63 18.15 14.58
N LEU A 162 -27.53 18.36 15.50
CA LEU A 162 -28.18 17.30 16.28
C LEU A 162 -29.65 17.18 15.84
N VAL A 163 -30.05 15.98 15.45
CA VAL A 163 -31.43 15.68 15.05
C VAL A 163 -32.08 14.78 16.11
N ARG A 164 -33.20 15.19 16.65
CA ARG A 164 -34.00 14.42 17.63
C ARG A 164 -35.48 14.46 17.24
N GLY A 165 -35.99 13.43 16.59
CA GLY A 165 -37.34 13.44 16.00
C GLY A 165 -37.45 14.54 14.96
N ASP A 166 -38.45 15.41 15.09
CA ASP A 166 -38.69 16.56 14.21
C ASP A 166 -37.84 17.80 14.57
N LEU A 167 -37.04 17.72 15.64
CA LEU A 167 -36.23 18.84 16.11
C LEU A 167 -34.82 18.76 15.54
N ARG A 168 -34.36 19.87 14.98
CA ARG A 168 -32.99 20.07 14.49
C ARG A 168 -32.34 21.19 15.26
N PHE A 169 -31.21 20.90 15.90
CA PHE A 169 -30.40 21.87 16.62
C PHE A 169 -29.09 22.09 15.89
N GLU A 170 -28.68 23.35 15.78
CA GLU A 170 -27.40 23.73 15.21
C GLU A 170 -26.55 24.39 16.30
N LEU A 171 -25.37 23.81 16.53
CA LEU A 171 -24.46 24.25 17.58
C LEU A 171 -23.10 24.55 16.93
N LYS A 172 -22.52 25.70 17.25
CA LYS A 172 -21.17 26.04 16.80
C LYS A 172 -20.14 25.39 17.69
N GLY A 173 -19.09 24.85 17.08
CA GLY A 173 -17.99 24.20 17.78
C GLY A 173 -16.67 24.29 17.01
N GLU A 174 -15.60 23.90 17.67
CA GLU A 174 -14.26 23.85 17.13
C GLU A 174 -13.79 22.39 17.04
N SER A 175 -13.25 22.01 15.89
CA SER A 175 -12.66 20.69 15.70
C SER A 175 -11.43 20.47 16.59
N LEU A 176 -11.35 19.32 17.25
CA LEU A 176 -10.19 18.94 18.08
C LEU A 176 -9.14 18.12 17.34
N SER A 177 -9.44 17.65 16.11
CA SER A 177 -8.51 16.89 15.27
C SER A 177 -8.80 17.14 13.79
N ASP A 178 -7.87 16.71 12.94
CA ASP A 178 -8.09 16.64 11.51
C ASP A 178 -9.03 15.47 11.19
N ALA A 179 -9.86 15.62 10.14
CA ALA A 179 -10.73 14.55 9.68
C ALA A 179 -11.10 14.71 8.21
N LYS A 180 -11.51 13.60 7.59
CA LYS A 180 -12.14 13.56 6.27
C LYS A 180 -13.65 13.42 6.39
N ILE A 181 -14.36 13.79 5.33
CA ILE A 181 -15.80 13.54 5.21
C ILE A 181 -16.09 12.05 5.48
N GLY A 182 -17.10 11.77 6.28
CA GLY A 182 -17.48 10.43 6.73
C GLY A 182 -16.77 9.93 7.99
N GLN A 183 -15.69 10.57 8.45
CA GLN A 183 -14.99 10.19 9.68
C GLN A 183 -15.65 10.77 10.93
N LYS A 184 -15.55 10.05 12.06
CA LYS A 184 -15.95 10.57 13.37
C LYS A 184 -14.89 11.53 13.90
N ILE A 185 -15.37 12.63 14.50
CA ILE A 185 -14.54 13.71 15.02
C ILE A 185 -15.09 14.21 16.35
N LYS A 186 -14.20 14.66 17.23
CA LYS A 186 -14.57 15.36 18.46
C LYS A 186 -14.57 16.86 18.22
N ILE A 187 -15.67 17.51 18.59
CA ILE A 187 -15.81 18.95 18.52
C ILE A 187 -16.05 19.53 19.91
N ARG A 188 -15.46 20.69 20.17
CA ARG A 188 -15.68 21.46 21.40
C ARG A 188 -16.74 22.50 21.11
N LEU A 189 -17.92 22.37 21.73
CA LEU A 189 -19.00 23.34 21.57
C LEU A 189 -18.64 24.67 22.19
N GLN A 190 -19.08 25.76 21.55
CA GLN A 190 -18.89 27.12 22.03
C GLN A 190 -19.97 27.55 23.01
N VAL A 191 -21.05 26.76 23.14
CA VAL A 191 -22.20 27.06 23.99
C VAL A 191 -22.11 26.25 25.28
N GLY A 192 -22.35 26.91 26.42
CA GLY A 192 -22.34 26.29 27.75
C GLY A 192 -20.94 26.00 28.28
N ALA A 193 -20.81 24.94 29.08
CA ALA A 193 -19.55 24.56 29.77
C ALA A 193 -18.48 23.94 28.87
N ARG A 194 -18.27 24.42 27.66
CA ARG A 194 -17.25 23.89 26.68
C ARG A 194 -17.29 22.38 26.55
N ARG A 195 -18.46 21.81 26.39
CA ARG A 195 -18.61 20.35 26.25
C ARG A 195 -17.97 19.85 24.97
N VAL A 196 -17.35 18.69 25.07
CA VAL A 196 -16.83 17.94 23.91
C VAL A 196 -17.87 16.91 23.53
N VAL A 197 -18.26 16.91 22.27
CA VAL A 197 -19.20 15.96 21.68
C VAL A 197 -18.55 15.28 20.49
N GLU A 198 -19.06 14.12 20.14
CA GLU A 198 -18.60 13.36 18.98
C GLU A 198 -19.65 13.37 17.88
N GLY A 199 -19.22 13.36 16.64
CA GLY A 199 -20.13 13.31 15.51
C GLY A 199 -19.39 12.96 14.21
N GLN A 200 -20.14 12.72 13.14
CA GLN A 200 -19.62 12.37 11.84
C GLN A 200 -19.52 13.59 10.92
N VAL A 201 -18.38 13.78 10.28
CA VAL A 201 -18.17 14.87 9.30
C VAL A 201 -19.03 14.61 8.07
N VAL A 202 -19.93 15.53 7.76
CA VAL A 202 -20.81 15.48 6.59
C VAL A 202 -20.21 16.27 5.43
N ASP A 203 -19.66 17.44 5.75
CA ASP A 203 -18.93 18.30 4.81
C ASP A 203 -17.84 19.10 5.55
N ALA A 204 -17.10 19.96 4.84
CA ALA A 204 -15.98 20.73 5.39
C ALA A 204 -16.36 21.67 6.57
N LYS A 205 -17.65 21.90 6.82
CA LYS A 205 -18.16 22.83 7.86
C LYS A 205 -19.23 22.23 8.75
N THR A 206 -19.74 21.04 8.42
CA THR A 206 -20.89 20.41 9.09
C THR A 206 -20.54 19.05 9.67
N VAL A 207 -20.93 18.83 10.91
CA VAL A 207 -20.78 17.54 11.62
C VAL A 207 -22.15 17.14 12.16
N LEU A 208 -22.58 15.91 11.86
CA LEU A 208 -23.76 15.29 12.43
C LEU A 208 -23.39 14.73 13.79
N LEU A 209 -24.05 15.24 14.87
CA LEU A 209 -23.80 14.83 16.25
C LEU A 209 -24.57 13.55 16.58
N ASP A 210 -23.95 12.67 17.36
CA ASP A 210 -24.55 11.42 17.85
C ASP A 210 -25.58 11.66 18.98
#